data_89f946d5cddd9494e28d5a476a9859e5
#
_entry.id   89f946d5cddd9494e28d5a476a9859e5
#
_cell.length_a   1.000
_cell.length_b   1.000
_cell.length_c   1.000
_cell.angle_alpha   90.00
_cell.angle_beta   90.00
_cell.angle_gamma   90.00
#
_symmetry.space_group_name_H-M   'P 1'
#
loop_
_entity.id
_entity.type
_entity.pdbx_description
1 polymer ?
#
loop_
_entity_poly.entity_id
_entity_poly.type
_entity_poly.pdbx_seq_one_letter_code
_entity_poly.pdbx_strand_id
1 'polypeptide(L)'
;MACTTLSQAAMAHESPHSGGIQTKTTAAVKAPYDIVHTKITSEGNQAVFHMHVSGKAGANKPTKTGKLAGSTVFSYVWPTSLDSSLVGFEPKAGILAFAVTSHPDFDDTPLFDENGDGNPGNDGGLWHSHWVVLQPDEVCGKGALKVVDIPEGAKPKLPKTWPGLPLLIDSPGWTPLFKGGTVQVKVPFDDIGAVNTAGFDGVTAALRVNASLHNPLLCVVNVFKVASGDLSLPGKVK
;
A
#
# COMPACT_ATOMS: atom_id res chain seq x y z
N MET A 1 -35.49 35.01 40.65
CA MET A 1 -35.58 34.03 39.54
C MET A 1 -34.31 34.12 38.74
N ALA A 2 -33.41 33.16 38.92
CA ALA A 2 -32.16 33.08 38.18
C ALA A 2 -32.32 32.07 37.02
N CYS A 3 -32.19 32.57 35.81
CA CYS A 3 -32.30 31.78 34.59
C CYS A 3 -30.93 31.20 34.27
N THR A 4 -30.73 29.89 34.52
CA THR A 4 -29.52 29.15 34.16
C THR A 4 -29.62 28.70 32.72
N THR A 5 -28.84 29.34 31.85
CA THR A 5 -28.68 28.89 30.45
C THR A 5 -27.75 27.68 30.41
N LEU A 6 -28.30 26.50 30.08
CA LEU A 6 -27.52 25.31 29.72
C LEU A 6 -26.86 25.55 28.35
N SER A 7 -25.55 25.68 28.36
CA SER A 7 -24.74 25.66 27.14
C SER A 7 -24.66 24.18 26.66
N GLN A 8 -25.36 23.88 25.56
CA GLN A 8 -25.14 22.60 24.84
C GLN A 8 -23.82 22.71 24.10
N ALA A 9 -22.82 21.95 24.58
CA ALA A 9 -21.62 21.71 23.80
C ALA A 9 -22.02 20.91 22.56
N ALA A 10 -21.96 21.54 21.40
CA ALA A 10 -22.09 20.89 20.12
C ALA A 10 -20.91 19.92 19.98
N MET A 11 -21.18 18.61 20.07
CA MET A 11 -20.24 17.59 19.64
C MET A 11 -20.00 17.82 18.16
N ALA A 12 -18.82 18.31 17.81
CA ALA A 12 -18.37 18.38 16.44
C ALA A 12 -18.34 16.95 15.91
N HIS A 13 -19.27 16.61 15.02
CA HIS A 13 -19.20 15.39 14.23
C HIS A 13 -17.91 15.49 13.43
N GLU A 14 -16.87 14.75 13.83
CA GLU A 14 -15.68 14.58 13.00
C GLU A 14 -16.17 14.01 11.66
N SER A 15 -16.00 14.79 10.59
CA SER A 15 -16.23 14.33 9.23
C SER A 15 -15.43 13.02 9.03
N PRO A 16 -15.97 11.98 8.38
CA PRO A 16 -15.21 10.75 8.08
C PRO A 16 -13.92 11.01 7.27
N HIS A 17 -13.71 12.24 6.81
CA HIS A 17 -12.51 12.71 6.12
C HIS A 17 -11.61 13.60 6.98
N SER A 18 -11.88 13.77 8.28
CA SER A 18 -11.01 14.56 9.17
C SER A 18 -9.63 13.86 9.33
N GLY A 19 -8.57 14.62 9.05
CA GLY A 19 -7.19 14.15 9.07
C GLY A 19 -6.73 13.45 7.78
N GLY A 20 -5.43 13.33 7.60
CA GLY A 20 -4.82 12.76 6.39
C GLY A 20 -4.70 13.77 5.24
N ILE A 21 -4.50 13.22 4.03
CA ILE A 21 -4.35 14.00 2.80
C ILE A 21 -5.68 13.96 2.04
N GLN A 22 -6.22 15.13 1.72
CA GLN A 22 -7.39 15.28 0.85
C GLN A 22 -6.95 15.77 -0.52
N THR A 23 -7.59 15.27 -1.58
CA THR A 23 -7.30 15.67 -2.95
C THR A 23 -8.58 15.78 -3.78
N LYS A 24 -8.56 16.62 -4.80
CA LYS A 24 -9.68 16.78 -5.71
C LYS A 24 -9.79 15.60 -6.66
N THR A 25 -11.00 15.25 -7.03
CA THR A 25 -11.26 14.29 -8.10
C THR A 25 -10.79 14.84 -9.45
N THR A 26 -10.42 13.93 -10.37
CA THR A 26 -10.04 14.30 -11.74
C THR A 26 -10.58 13.29 -12.75
N ALA A 27 -11.11 13.79 -13.86
CA ALA A 27 -11.56 12.94 -14.97
C ALA A 27 -10.41 12.24 -15.72
N ALA A 28 -9.15 12.66 -15.49
CA ALA A 28 -7.99 12.06 -16.11
C ALA A 28 -7.63 10.69 -15.49
N VAL A 29 -8.15 10.38 -14.30
CA VAL A 29 -7.88 9.13 -13.58
C VAL A 29 -9.18 8.32 -13.50
N LYS A 30 -9.10 7.01 -13.77
CA LYS A 30 -10.25 6.10 -13.58
C LYS A 30 -10.72 6.15 -12.12
N ALA A 31 -12.01 6.28 -11.90
CA ALA A 31 -12.61 6.46 -10.60
C ALA A 31 -12.16 5.46 -9.51
N PRO A 32 -11.94 4.15 -9.78
CA PRO A 32 -11.39 3.22 -8.79
C PRO A 32 -9.95 3.51 -8.33
N TYR A 33 -9.23 4.41 -9.01
CA TYR A 33 -7.85 4.80 -8.69
C TYR A 33 -7.71 6.31 -8.40
N ASP A 34 -8.80 7.07 -8.55
CA ASP A 34 -8.81 8.51 -8.31
C ASP A 34 -8.96 8.80 -6.80
N ILE A 35 -7.83 8.91 -6.10
CA ILE A 35 -7.79 9.15 -4.65
C ILE A 35 -8.50 10.45 -4.31
N VAL A 36 -9.37 10.42 -3.33
CA VAL A 36 -10.07 11.58 -2.76
C VAL A 36 -9.53 11.89 -1.37
N HIS A 37 -9.20 10.85 -0.63
CA HIS A 37 -8.68 10.98 0.73
C HIS A 37 -7.83 9.76 1.11
N THR A 38 -6.74 10.00 1.82
CA THR A 38 -5.93 8.95 2.44
C THR A 38 -5.50 9.35 3.85
N LYS A 39 -5.47 8.39 4.76
CA LYS A 39 -5.01 8.60 6.13
C LYS A 39 -4.40 7.32 6.70
N ILE A 40 -3.58 7.50 7.73
CA ILE A 40 -3.14 6.45 8.63
C ILE A 40 -3.50 6.90 10.05
N THR A 41 -4.19 6.03 10.80
CA THR A 41 -4.53 6.28 12.21
C THR A 41 -4.00 5.16 13.07
N SER A 42 -3.73 5.42 14.35
CA SER A 42 -3.35 4.37 15.31
C SER A 42 -4.55 3.99 16.20
N GLU A 43 -4.73 2.68 16.40
CA GLU A 43 -5.75 2.09 17.26
C GLU A 43 -5.07 1.04 18.16
N GLY A 44 -4.72 1.41 19.40
CA GLY A 44 -3.92 0.54 20.28
C GLY A 44 -2.52 0.31 19.68
N ASN A 45 -2.17 -0.95 19.41
CA ASN A 45 -0.91 -1.32 18.75
C ASN A 45 -1.05 -1.52 17.23
N GLN A 46 -2.14 -1.06 16.62
CA GLN A 46 -2.39 -1.21 15.19
C GLN A 46 -2.35 0.14 14.48
N ALA A 47 -1.75 0.17 13.30
CA ALA A 47 -1.94 1.23 12.33
C ALA A 47 -3.08 0.85 11.36
N VAL A 48 -3.99 1.78 11.11
CA VAL A 48 -5.08 1.61 10.16
C VAL A 48 -4.78 2.42 8.93
N PHE A 49 -4.39 1.73 7.85
CA PHE A 49 -4.17 2.31 6.53
C PHE A 49 -5.51 2.43 5.83
N HIS A 50 -5.87 3.64 5.43
CA HIS A 50 -7.16 3.94 4.82
C HIS A 50 -6.98 4.82 3.60
N MET A 51 -7.60 4.42 2.46
CA MET A 51 -7.68 5.22 1.25
C MET A 51 -9.11 5.21 0.71
N HIS A 52 -9.60 6.38 0.32
CA HIS A 52 -10.90 6.56 -0.35
C HIS A 52 -10.67 7.08 -1.77
N VAL A 53 -11.29 6.43 -2.75
CA VAL A 53 -11.26 6.80 -4.16
C VAL A 53 -12.65 7.25 -4.62
N SER A 54 -12.71 7.98 -5.73
CA SER A 54 -13.97 8.56 -6.24
C SER A 54 -14.96 7.51 -6.80
N GLY A 55 -14.47 6.28 -7.07
CA GLY A 55 -15.29 5.15 -7.55
C GLY A 55 -15.31 3.98 -6.56
N LYS A 56 -15.64 2.79 -7.04
CA LYS A 56 -15.60 1.57 -6.25
C LYS A 56 -14.16 1.04 -6.16
N ALA A 57 -13.57 1.08 -4.97
CA ALA A 57 -12.23 0.56 -4.72
C ALA A 57 -12.19 -0.96 -5.00
N GLY A 58 -11.08 -1.44 -5.58
CA GLY A 58 -10.89 -2.85 -5.93
C GLY A 58 -11.72 -3.35 -7.11
N ALA A 59 -12.53 -2.50 -7.76
CA ALA A 59 -13.42 -2.92 -8.86
C ALA A 59 -12.66 -3.37 -10.12
N ASN A 60 -11.48 -2.77 -10.37
CA ASN A 60 -10.66 -3.12 -11.51
C ASN A 60 -9.48 -3.99 -11.06
N LYS A 61 -9.33 -5.14 -11.69
CA LYS A 61 -8.18 -6.03 -11.53
C LYS A 61 -7.42 -6.13 -12.84
N PRO A 62 -6.12 -6.44 -12.84
CA PRO A 62 -5.38 -6.70 -14.07
C PRO A 62 -5.98 -7.87 -14.83
N THR A 63 -5.91 -7.82 -16.15
CA THR A 63 -6.31 -8.95 -16.99
C THR A 63 -5.21 -10.00 -16.96
N LYS A 64 -5.59 -11.26 -16.75
CA LYS A 64 -4.67 -12.39 -16.82
C LYS A 64 -4.07 -12.51 -18.20
N THR A 65 -2.75 -12.56 -18.30
CA THR A 65 -2.00 -12.68 -19.57
C THR A 65 -1.54 -14.12 -19.83
N GLY A 66 -1.59 -14.99 -18.83
CA GLY A 66 -1.05 -16.35 -18.86
C GLY A 66 0.48 -16.41 -18.81
N LYS A 67 1.15 -15.30 -18.51
CA LYS A 67 2.61 -15.19 -18.44
C LYS A 67 3.00 -14.33 -17.24
N LEU A 68 4.04 -14.76 -16.51
CA LEU A 68 4.65 -13.93 -15.47
C LEU A 68 5.25 -12.67 -16.08
N ALA A 69 6.14 -12.83 -17.07
CA ALA A 69 6.78 -11.71 -17.76
C ALA A 69 5.76 -10.86 -18.53
N GLY A 70 5.72 -9.57 -18.23
CA GLY A 70 4.79 -8.61 -18.81
C GLY A 70 3.43 -8.54 -18.12
N SER A 71 3.19 -9.35 -17.10
CA SER A 71 1.98 -9.24 -16.27
C SER A 71 1.95 -7.92 -15.52
N THR A 72 0.74 -7.49 -15.16
CA THR A 72 0.47 -6.22 -14.48
C THR A 72 -0.01 -6.48 -13.07
N VAL A 73 0.46 -5.67 -12.13
CA VAL A 73 -0.03 -5.60 -10.75
C VAL A 73 -0.73 -4.26 -10.58
N PHE A 74 -1.96 -4.24 -10.09
CA PHE A 74 -2.60 -2.99 -9.65
C PHE A 74 -2.48 -2.82 -8.15
N SER A 75 -2.32 -1.58 -7.69
CA SER A 75 -2.01 -1.30 -6.29
C SER A 75 -2.64 -0.02 -5.74
N TYR A 76 -2.97 -0.09 -4.44
CA TYR A 76 -3.19 1.03 -3.52
C TYR A 76 -2.01 1.04 -2.55
N VAL A 77 -1.26 2.13 -2.50
CA VAL A 77 0.04 2.17 -1.82
C VAL A 77 0.12 3.34 -0.87
N TRP A 78 0.71 3.14 0.29
CA TRP A 78 1.08 4.16 1.26
C TRP A 78 2.60 4.17 1.43
N PRO A 79 3.34 4.97 0.63
CA PRO A 79 4.74 5.27 0.90
C PRO A 79 4.87 5.99 2.25
N THR A 80 5.87 5.61 3.04
CA THR A 80 6.07 6.12 4.40
C THR A 80 7.50 6.59 4.63
N SER A 81 7.70 7.38 5.68
CA SER A 81 9.03 7.70 6.21
C SER A 81 9.52 6.70 7.27
N LEU A 82 8.83 5.57 7.44
CA LEU A 82 9.24 4.51 8.36
C LEU A 82 10.56 3.88 7.92
N ASP A 83 11.40 3.53 8.88
CA ASP A 83 12.58 2.72 8.59
C ASP A 83 12.18 1.29 8.24
N SER A 84 12.78 0.72 7.22
CA SER A 84 12.50 -0.62 6.73
C SER A 84 12.73 -1.72 7.76
N SER A 85 13.59 -1.48 8.75
CA SER A 85 13.84 -2.42 9.84
C SER A 85 12.64 -2.63 10.76
N LEU A 86 11.67 -1.70 10.77
CA LEU A 86 10.47 -1.81 11.58
C LEU A 86 9.60 -3.01 11.21
N VAL A 87 9.68 -3.44 9.97
CA VAL A 87 8.94 -4.61 9.45
C VAL A 87 9.85 -5.81 9.15
N GLY A 88 11.14 -5.74 9.51
CA GLY A 88 12.06 -6.87 9.49
C GLY A 88 13.08 -6.89 8.36
N PHE A 89 13.14 -5.87 7.50
CA PHE A 89 14.22 -5.70 6.52
C PHE A 89 15.49 -5.12 7.15
N GLU A 90 16.53 -4.92 6.35
CA GLU A 90 17.70 -4.14 6.77
C GLU A 90 17.31 -2.68 7.01
N PRO A 91 17.97 -2.00 7.98
CA PRO A 91 17.75 -0.57 8.19
C PRO A 91 18.06 0.25 6.92
N LYS A 92 17.25 1.26 6.65
CA LYS A 92 17.47 2.22 5.54
C LYS A 92 17.59 1.55 4.16
N ALA A 93 16.91 0.42 3.95
CA ALA A 93 16.94 -0.30 2.68
C ALA A 93 16.32 0.46 1.51
N GLY A 94 15.51 1.49 1.78
CA GLY A 94 14.83 2.33 0.80
C GLY A 94 13.56 2.95 1.36
N ILE A 95 12.63 3.32 0.50
CA ILE A 95 11.31 3.84 0.89
C ILE A 95 10.42 2.66 1.29
N LEU A 96 10.09 2.56 2.57
CA LEU A 96 9.14 1.54 3.01
C LEU A 96 7.72 1.96 2.63
N ALA A 97 7.02 1.10 1.90
CA ALA A 97 5.64 1.33 1.49
C ALA A 97 4.74 0.14 1.85
N PHE A 98 3.57 0.44 2.40
CA PHE A 98 2.51 -0.55 2.54
C PHE A 98 1.67 -0.56 1.27
N ALA A 99 1.42 -1.75 0.70
CA ALA A 99 0.71 -1.91 -0.55
C ALA A 99 -0.43 -2.92 -0.43
N VAL A 100 -1.53 -2.64 -1.10
CA VAL A 100 -2.62 -3.59 -1.35
C VAL A 100 -2.66 -3.83 -2.85
N THR A 101 -2.42 -5.07 -3.27
CA THR A 101 -2.18 -5.44 -4.67
C THR A 101 -3.15 -6.50 -5.17
N SER A 102 -3.28 -6.59 -6.50
CA SER A 102 -3.93 -7.69 -7.21
C SER A 102 -3.15 -8.01 -8.50
N HIS A 103 -2.84 -9.30 -8.71
CA HIS A 103 -2.00 -9.79 -9.83
C HIS A 103 -2.41 -11.22 -10.24
N PRO A 104 -3.34 -11.41 -11.18
CA PRO A 104 -3.98 -12.69 -11.44
C PRO A 104 -3.13 -13.75 -12.16
N ASP A 105 -1.91 -13.43 -12.59
CA ASP A 105 -1.04 -14.38 -13.33
C ASP A 105 -0.11 -15.21 -12.42
N PHE A 106 0.08 -14.82 -11.18
CA PHE A 106 0.96 -15.48 -10.22
C PHE A 106 0.51 -15.20 -8.79
N ASP A 107 0.90 -16.06 -7.88
CA ASP A 107 0.73 -15.91 -6.44
C ASP A 107 2.10 -15.73 -5.77
N ASP A 108 2.22 -14.70 -4.95
CA ASP A 108 3.42 -14.37 -4.18
C ASP A 108 3.20 -14.43 -2.66
N THR A 109 2.06 -14.97 -2.20
CA THR A 109 1.70 -15.17 -0.80
C THR A 109 1.62 -16.65 -0.42
N PRO A 110 2.68 -17.46 -0.56
CA PRO A 110 2.61 -18.90 -0.39
C PRO A 110 2.24 -19.36 1.03
N LEU A 111 2.26 -18.44 2.02
CA LEU A 111 1.91 -18.72 3.40
C LEU A 111 0.47 -18.36 3.75
N PHE A 112 -0.29 -17.78 2.81
CA PHE A 112 -1.64 -17.27 3.06
C PHE A 112 -2.61 -17.69 1.97
N ASP A 113 -3.64 -18.41 2.35
CA ASP A 113 -4.76 -18.83 1.50
C ASP A 113 -5.88 -17.79 1.64
N GLU A 114 -5.97 -16.86 0.70
CA GLU A 114 -6.84 -15.68 0.77
C GLU A 114 -8.31 -16.02 0.53
N ASN A 115 -8.59 -17.11 -0.18
CA ASN A 115 -9.95 -17.58 -0.44
C ASN A 115 -10.40 -18.73 0.48
N GLY A 116 -9.47 -19.30 1.29
CA GLY A 116 -9.77 -20.36 2.25
C GLY A 116 -10.06 -21.72 1.63
N ASP A 117 -9.61 -21.99 0.40
CA ASP A 117 -9.85 -23.25 -0.30
C ASP A 117 -8.74 -24.31 -0.11
N GLY A 118 -7.68 -23.97 0.59
CA GLY A 118 -6.52 -24.81 0.85
C GLY A 118 -5.46 -24.79 -0.26
N ASN A 119 -5.61 -23.90 -1.25
CA ASN A 119 -4.68 -23.74 -2.37
C ASN A 119 -4.21 -22.29 -2.53
N PRO A 120 -3.12 -21.88 -1.86
CA PRO A 120 -2.62 -20.52 -1.97
C PRO A 120 -2.14 -20.14 -3.38
N GLY A 121 -1.96 -21.10 -4.28
CA GLY A 121 -1.53 -20.85 -5.66
C GLY A 121 -2.63 -20.31 -6.59
N ASN A 122 -3.86 -20.12 -6.13
CA ASN A 122 -4.97 -19.56 -6.93
C ASN A 122 -5.38 -18.15 -6.50
N ASP A 123 -4.75 -17.57 -5.49
CA ASP A 123 -5.19 -16.36 -4.79
C ASP A 123 -4.69 -15.05 -5.40
N GLY A 124 -3.70 -15.07 -6.28
CA GLY A 124 -3.07 -13.87 -6.85
C GLY A 124 -4.03 -12.85 -7.47
N GLY A 125 -5.21 -13.30 -7.94
CA GLY A 125 -6.27 -12.45 -8.44
C GLY A 125 -7.09 -11.74 -7.36
N LEU A 126 -6.94 -12.09 -6.10
CA LEU A 126 -7.53 -11.39 -4.96
C LEU A 126 -6.70 -10.17 -4.58
N TRP A 127 -7.32 -9.26 -3.85
CA TRP A 127 -6.60 -8.14 -3.25
C TRP A 127 -5.99 -8.58 -1.93
N HIS A 128 -4.68 -8.45 -1.80
CA HIS A 128 -3.92 -8.80 -0.59
C HIS A 128 -2.84 -7.76 -0.29
N SER A 129 -2.20 -7.86 0.86
CA SER A 129 -1.32 -6.80 1.36
C SER A 129 0.15 -7.22 1.41
N HIS A 130 1.02 -6.23 1.18
CA HIS A 130 2.46 -6.37 1.24
C HIS A 130 3.12 -5.20 1.94
N TRP A 131 4.29 -5.43 2.54
CA TRP A 131 5.30 -4.42 2.69
C TRP A 131 6.29 -4.53 1.53
N VAL A 132 6.65 -3.41 0.93
CA VAL A 132 7.64 -3.35 -0.13
C VAL A 132 8.66 -2.26 0.18
N VAL A 133 9.91 -2.48 -0.22
CA VAL A 133 10.95 -1.45 -0.20
C VAL A 133 11.15 -0.94 -1.62
N LEU A 134 11.02 0.36 -1.82
CA LEU A 134 11.12 1.01 -3.12
C LEU A 134 12.41 1.83 -3.21
N GLN A 135 12.99 1.86 -4.42
CA GLN A 135 14.11 2.73 -4.77
C GLN A 135 13.91 3.31 -6.18
N PRO A 136 14.47 4.53 -6.48
CA PRO A 136 14.54 5.04 -7.84
C PRO A 136 15.34 4.10 -8.74
N ASP A 137 14.85 3.87 -9.97
CA ASP A 137 15.57 3.12 -10.98
C ASP A 137 15.19 3.57 -12.39
N GLU A 138 16.16 4.16 -13.10
CA GLU A 138 15.99 4.70 -14.46
C GLU A 138 15.69 3.61 -15.52
N VAL A 139 16.01 2.33 -15.24
CA VAL A 139 15.65 1.20 -16.12
C VAL A 139 14.15 1.01 -16.18
N CYS A 140 13.44 1.33 -15.08
CA CYS A 140 11.98 1.32 -15.03
C CYS A 140 11.34 2.49 -15.77
N GLY A 141 12.11 3.55 -16.05
CA GLY A 141 11.70 4.80 -16.68
C GLY A 141 12.24 6.01 -15.94
N LYS A 142 12.22 7.16 -16.57
CA LYS A 142 12.70 8.40 -15.96
C LYS A 142 11.94 8.74 -14.68
N GLY A 143 12.65 8.79 -13.57
CA GLY A 143 12.08 9.08 -12.26
C GLY A 143 11.16 7.98 -11.71
N ALA A 144 11.17 6.79 -12.31
CA ALA A 144 10.37 5.66 -11.84
C ALA A 144 11.01 4.97 -10.62
N LEU A 145 10.19 4.21 -9.93
CA LEU A 145 10.62 3.38 -8.80
C LEU A 145 10.58 1.90 -9.20
N LYS A 146 11.43 1.11 -8.54
CA LYS A 146 11.34 -0.35 -8.51
C LYS A 146 11.07 -0.86 -7.09
N VAL A 147 10.59 -2.08 -6.95
CA VAL A 147 10.79 -2.86 -5.72
C VAL A 147 12.24 -3.32 -5.73
N VAL A 148 12.93 -3.18 -4.59
CA VAL A 148 14.38 -3.47 -4.49
C VAL A 148 14.63 -4.96 -4.71
N ASP A 149 15.50 -5.27 -5.68
CA ASP A 149 15.92 -6.63 -5.96
C ASP A 149 16.97 -7.11 -4.93
N ILE A 150 16.93 -8.39 -4.60
CA ILE A 150 17.98 -9.07 -3.81
C ILE A 150 19.00 -9.62 -4.82
N PRO A 151 20.25 -9.12 -4.83
CA PRO A 151 21.28 -9.65 -5.71
C PRO A 151 21.57 -11.12 -5.46
N GLU A 152 21.98 -11.85 -6.51
CA GLU A 152 22.39 -13.24 -6.39
C GLU A 152 23.48 -13.41 -5.33
N GLY A 153 23.30 -14.38 -4.43
CA GLY A 153 24.23 -14.67 -3.34
C GLY A 153 24.13 -13.71 -2.14
N ALA A 154 23.38 -12.62 -2.23
CA ALA A 154 23.13 -11.73 -1.09
C ALA A 154 22.20 -12.42 -0.07
N LYS A 155 22.43 -12.10 1.23
CA LYS A 155 21.64 -12.64 2.35
C LYS A 155 21.22 -11.47 3.25
N PRO A 156 20.34 -10.56 2.78
CA PRO A 156 19.88 -9.47 3.61
C PRO A 156 18.99 -10.01 4.74
N LYS A 157 18.76 -9.19 5.75
CA LYS A 157 17.72 -9.45 6.74
C LYS A 157 16.35 -9.34 6.06
N LEU A 158 15.51 -10.34 6.28
CA LEU A 158 14.18 -10.43 5.68
C LEU A 158 13.12 -10.69 6.76
N PRO A 159 11.89 -10.21 6.56
CA PRO A 159 10.75 -10.55 7.40
C PRO A 159 10.47 -12.06 7.41
N LYS A 160 9.77 -12.53 8.47
CA LYS A 160 9.39 -13.95 8.59
C LYS A 160 8.41 -14.42 7.51
N THR A 161 7.63 -13.49 6.98
CA THR A 161 6.61 -13.71 5.94
C THR A 161 7.09 -13.32 4.54
N TRP A 162 8.43 -13.30 4.34
CA TRP A 162 9.01 -13.13 3.01
C TRP A 162 8.61 -14.30 2.08
N PRO A 163 8.02 -14.02 0.89
CA PRO A 163 7.43 -15.06 0.04
C PRO A 163 8.45 -15.87 -0.79
N GLY A 164 9.75 -15.68 -0.60
CA GLY A 164 10.78 -16.40 -1.35
C GLY A 164 11.15 -15.79 -2.70
N LEU A 165 10.56 -14.65 -3.07
CA LEU A 165 10.94 -13.89 -4.26
C LEU A 165 12.25 -13.11 -4.01
N PRO A 166 13.13 -12.93 -5.02
CA PRO A 166 14.38 -12.19 -4.85
C PRO A 166 14.16 -10.67 -4.83
N LEU A 167 13.23 -10.24 -3.99
CA LEU A 167 12.78 -8.86 -3.79
C LEU A 167 12.67 -8.54 -2.31
N LEU A 168 12.82 -7.28 -1.95
CA LEU A 168 12.46 -6.80 -0.62
C LEU A 168 10.94 -6.56 -0.56
N ILE A 169 10.20 -7.66 -0.49
CA ILE A 169 8.76 -7.75 -0.32
C ILE A 169 8.45 -8.64 0.89
N ASP A 170 7.36 -8.34 1.57
CA ASP A 170 6.83 -9.14 2.67
C ASP A 170 5.35 -9.40 2.43
N SER A 171 4.88 -10.60 2.71
CA SER A 171 3.50 -11.05 2.48
C SER A 171 2.86 -11.50 3.79
N PRO A 172 2.52 -10.58 4.70
CA PRO A 172 2.05 -10.91 6.05
C PRO A 172 0.62 -11.45 6.11
N GLY A 173 -0.12 -11.43 4.99
CA GLY A 173 -1.47 -11.99 4.90
C GLY A 173 -2.57 -11.13 5.55
N TRP A 174 -2.34 -9.86 5.83
CA TRP A 174 -3.40 -9.00 6.36
C TRP A 174 -4.44 -8.67 5.29
N THR A 175 -5.68 -9.10 5.55
CA THR A 175 -6.77 -8.99 4.58
C THR A 175 -7.27 -7.54 4.45
N PRO A 176 -7.28 -6.98 3.24
CA PRO A 176 -7.85 -5.67 2.99
C PRO A 176 -9.38 -5.71 3.01
N LEU A 177 -9.99 -4.72 3.67
CA LEU A 177 -11.43 -4.50 3.67
C LEU A 177 -11.80 -3.49 2.58
N PHE A 178 -12.62 -3.90 1.62
CA PHE A 178 -13.20 -3.03 0.59
C PHE A 178 -14.66 -2.73 0.90
N LYS A 179 -15.00 -1.42 0.97
CA LYS A 179 -16.40 -0.96 1.16
C LYS A 179 -16.64 0.28 0.33
N GLY A 180 -17.45 0.16 -0.72
CA GLY A 180 -17.70 1.28 -1.65
C GLY A 180 -16.41 1.80 -2.27
N GLY A 181 -16.10 3.07 -2.08
CA GLY A 181 -14.85 3.71 -2.53
C GLY A 181 -13.66 3.53 -1.59
N THR A 182 -13.79 2.75 -0.51
CA THR A 182 -12.76 2.65 0.52
C THR A 182 -12.03 1.33 0.45
N VAL A 183 -10.69 1.38 0.60
CA VAL A 183 -9.82 0.27 0.99
C VAL A 183 -9.20 0.57 2.35
N GLN A 184 -9.20 -0.43 3.24
CA GLN A 184 -8.66 -0.30 4.58
C GLN A 184 -7.95 -1.58 5.01
N VAL A 185 -6.81 -1.45 5.71
CA VAL A 185 -6.09 -2.57 6.34
C VAL A 185 -5.66 -2.18 7.74
N LYS A 186 -5.80 -3.09 8.70
CA LYS A 186 -5.26 -2.97 10.05
C LYS A 186 -3.97 -3.75 10.15
N VAL A 187 -2.90 -3.07 10.54
CA VAL A 187 -1.55 -3.60 10.59
C VAL A 187 -1.02 -3.51 12.02
N PRO A 188 -0.73 -4.62 12.70
CA PRO A 188 -0.14 -4.60 14.04
C PRO A 188 1.34 -4.21 13.99
N PHE A 189 1.79 -3.48 15.01
CA PHE A 189 3.18 -3.10 15.21
C PHE A 189 3.60 -3.35 16.65
N ASP A 190 4.82 -3.82 16.84
CA ASP A 190 5.44 -3.94 18.16
C ASP A 190 5.78 -2.55 18.72
N ASP A 191 6.20 -1.63 17.86
CA ASP A 191 6.48 -0.21 18.20
C ASP A 191 5.56 0.74 17.42
N ILE A 192 4.34 0.90 17.91
CA ILE A 192 3.38 1.86 17.37
C ILE A 192 3.84 3.32 17.57
N GLY A 193 4.70 3.57 18.54
CA GLY A 193 5.27 4.90 18.79
C GLY A 193 6.09 5.41 17.60
N ALA A 194 6.90 4.55 16.99
CA ALA A 194 7.63 4.87 15.76
C ALA A 194 6.68 5.20 14.60
N VAL A 195 5.58 4.46 14.48
CA VAL A 195 4.56 4.70 13.44
C VAL A 195 3.89 6.05 13.62
N ASN A 196 3.57 6.45 14.84
CA ASN A 196 2.89 7.71 15.14
C ASN A 196 3.69 8.97 14.73
N THR A 197 5.00 8.83 14.52
CA THR A 197 5.87 9.94 14.06
C THR A 197 6.04 10.00 12.55
N ALA A 198 5.55 9.00 11.82
CA ALA A 198 5.79 8.85 10.40
C ALA A 198 5.05 9.90 9.54
N GLY A 199 5.73 10.29 8.45
CA GLY A 199 5.10 10.90 7.30
C GLY A 199 4.61 9.83 6.32
N PHE A 200 3.57 10.12 5.56
CA PHE A 200 3.08 9.20 4.53
C PHE A 200 2.45 9.95 3.35
N ASP A 201 2.27 9.24 2.25
CA ASP A 201 1.47 9.66 1.12
C ASP A 201 0.47 8.56 0.74
N GLY A 202 -0.37 8.81 -0.26
CA GLY A 202 -1.23 7.83 -0.89
C GLY A 202 -0.98 7.78 -2.39
N VAL A 203 -0.82 6.59 -2.93
CA VAL A 203 -0.54 6.38 -4.36
C VAL A 203 -1.44 5.28 -4.89
N THR A 204 -1.96 5.47 -6.09
CA THR A 204 -2.52 4.38 -6.89
C THR A 204 -1.66 4.20 -8.13
N ALA A 205 -1.25 2.95 -8.40
CA ALA A 205 -0.31 2.67 -9.48
C ALA A 205 -0.50 1.29 -10.08
N ALA A 206 0.11 1.09 -11.25
CA ALA A 206 0.36 -0.22 -11.81
C ALA A 206 1.87 -0.51 -11.81
N LEU A 207 2.21 -1.77 -11.52
CA LEU A 207 3.55 -2.29 -11.64
C LEU A 207 3.58 -3.29 -12.79
N ARG A 208 4.73 -3.40 -13.44
CA ARG A 208 5.01 -4.41 -14.47
C ARG A 208 6.03 -5.41 -13.95
N VAL A 209 5.77 -6.68 -14.17
CA VAL A 209 6.72 -7.76 -13.95
C VAL A 209 7.60 -7.91 -15.18
N ASN A 210 8.91 -7.80 -15.03
CA ASN A 210 9.86 -8.01 -16.12
C ASN A 210 10.20 -9.50 -16.30
N ALA A 211 10.74 -9.85 -17.48
CA ALA A 211 11.14 -11.22 -17.80
C ALA A 211 12.40 -11.69 -17.03
N SER A 212 13.17 -10.76 -16.49
CA SER A 212 14.43 -11.04 -15.81
C SER A 212 14.45 -10.40 -14.43
N LEU A 213 14.93 -11.18 -13.46
CA LEU A 213 15.12 -10.73 -12.07
C LEU A 213 16.11 -9.55 -11.95
N HIS A 214 16.99 -9.39 -12.94
CA HIS A 214 18.05 -8.36 -12.92
C HIS A 214 17.73 -7.13 -13.78
N ASN A 215 16.55 -7.10 -14.42
CA ASN A 215 16.03 -5.92 -15.18
C ASN A 215 14.87 -5.26 -14.48
N PRO A 216 15.02 -4.58 -13.39
CA PRO A 216 14.43 -4.95 -12.09
C PRO A 216 13.14 -5.75 -12.24
N LEU A 217 12.91 -6.77 -11.42
CA LEU A 217 11.75 -7.67 -11.56
C LEU A 217 10.43 -6.92 -11.53
N LEU A 218 10.26 -5.98 -10.59
CA LEU A 218 9.05 -5.17 -10.44
C LEU A 218 9.33 -3.68 -10.62
N CYS A 219 8.82 -3.13 -11.71
CA CYS A 219 8.87 -1.70 -12.01
C CYS A 219 7.50 -1.02 -11.76
N VAL A 220 7.50 0.14 -11.12
CA VAL A 220 6.34 1.03 -11.09
C VAL A 220 6.27 1.74 -12.44
N VAL A 221 5.34 1.34 -13.30
CA VAL A 221 5.30 1.84 -14.70
C VAL A 221 4.22 2.87 -14.95
N ASN A 222 3.13 2.85 -14.20
CA ASN A 222 2.03 3.80 -14.34
C ASN A 222 1.56 4.25 -12.96
N VAL A 223 1.88 5.47 -12.60
CA VAL A 223 1.28 6.12 -11.43
C VAL A 223 -0.01 6.77 -11.90
N PHE A 224 -1.15 6.33 -11.36
CA PHE A 224 -2.46 6.88 -11.69
C PHE A 224 -2.70 8.18 -10.93
N LYS A 225 -2.42 8.16 -9.62
CA LYS A 225 -2.55 9.34 -8.76
C LYS A 225 -1.62 9.27 -7.56
N VAL A 226 -1.06 10.44 -7.19
CA VAL A 226 -0.37 10.71 -5.93
C VAL A 226 -1.22 11.70 -5.15
N ALA A 227 -1.53 11.41 -3.91
CA ALA A 227 -2.45 12.26 -3.12
C ALA A 227 -1.85 13.65 -2.81
N SER A 228 -0.55 13.75 -2.51
CA SER A 228 0.14 15.02 -2.35
C SER A 228 0.44 15.72 -3.69
N GLY A 229 0.54 14.95 -4.77
CA GLY A 229 0.99 15.39 -6.09
C GLY A 229 2.48 15.21 -6.37
N ASP A 230 3.33 15.04 -5.35
CA ASP A 230 4.80 15.06 -5.50
C ASP A 230 5.56 14.02 -4.65
N LEU A 231 4.86 13.12 -3.95
CA LEU A 231 5.44 12.12 -3.02
C LEU A 231 6.21 12.74 -1.85
N SER A 232 5.87 13.94 -1.42
CA SER A 232 6.55 14.64 -0.32
C SER A 232 6.21 14.11 1.08
N LEU A 233 5.34 13.11 1.19
CA LEU A 233 4.89 12.46 2.42
C LEU A 233 4.31 13.44 3.46
N PRO A 234 3.39 14.35 3.09
CA PRO A 234 2.89 15.40 3.99
C PRO A 234 1.90 14.86 5.02
N GLY A 235 1.33 13.68 4.81
CA GLY A 235 0.41 13.04 5.75
C GLY A 235 1.11 12.74 7.08
N LYS A 236 0.37 12.84 8.19
CA LYS A 236 0.83 12.49 9.52
C LYS A 236 -0.11 11.46 10.12
N VAL A 237 0.47 10.44 10.75
CA VAL A 237 -0.29 9.42 11.49
C VAL A 237 -0.96 10.09 12.69
N LYS A 238 -2.21 9.68 12.99
CA LYS A 238 -3.02 10.23 14.09
C LYS A 238 -3.49 9.14 15.03
#